data_cc5aa5173503c95373cf07c0fbca210f
#
_entry.id   cc5aa5173503c95373cf07c0fbca210f
#
_cell.length_a   1.000
_cell.length_b   1.000
_cell.length_c   1.000
_cell.angle_alpha   90.00
_cell.angle_beta   90.00
_cell.angle_gamma   90.00
#
_symmetry.space_group_name_H-M   'P 1'
#
loop_
_entity.id
_entity.type
_entity.pdbx_description
1 polymer ?
#
loop_
_entity_poly.entity_id
_entity_poly.type
_entity_poly.pdbx_seq_one_letter_code
_entity_poly.pdbx_strand_id
1 'polypeptide(L)'
;MPTNGEYAWPLPVSGRITSTFGYRKAPTAGASSYHKGVDIAVNTGTNVLACKEGKVVTAAYSSSAGNYVAIYHGGGIYSYYMHCSQLKTSVGKHVEKGQVIARSGSTGISTGPHLHFAMYKSGNYVNPMYYVKQP
;
A
#
# COMPACT_ATOMS: atom_id res chain seq x y z
N MET A 1 14.81 5.50 -9.00
CA MET A 1 15.69 5.78 -7.87
C MET A 1 15.97 4.49 -7.11
N PRO A 2 17.21 4.13 -6.84
CA PRO A 2 17.49 2.88 -6.14
C PRO A 2 17.05 2.96 -4.67
N THR A 3 16.74 1.81 -4.10
CA THR A 3 16.41 1.73 -2.68
C THR A 3 17.70 1.93 -1.86
N ASN A 4 17.58 2.65 -0.75
CA ASN A 4 18.72 2.94 0.13
C ASN A 4 18.46 2.50 1.57
N GLY A 5 17.43 1.66 1.80
CA GLY A 5 17.06 1.22 3.14
C GLY A 5 16.21 2.19 3.93
N GLU A 6 15.89 3.34 3.34
CA GLU A 6 15.06 4.35 4.00
C GLU A 6 13.61 3.88 4.16
N TYR A 7 13.10 3.13 3.19
CA TYR A 7 11.74 2.60 3.18
C TYR A 7 11.78 1.07 3.30
N ALA A 8 10.94 0.53 4.16
CA ALA A 8 10.86 -0.91 4.40
C ALA A 8 9.72 -1.54 3.59
N TRP A 9 9.87 -2.81 3.25
CA TRP A 9 8.79 -3.62 2.65
C TRP A 9 7.59 -3.61 3.59
N PRO A 10 6.35 -3.39 3.06
CA PRO A 10 5.18 -3.17 3.92
C PRO A 10 4.56 -4.43 4.51
N LEU A 11 5.23 -5.56 4.46
CA LEU A 11 4.72 -6.85 4.95
C LEU A 11 5.83 -7.59 5.69
N PRO A 12 5.47 -8.47 6.66
CA PRO A 12 6.46 -9.30 7.35
C PRO A 12 6.92 -10.51 6.52
N VAL A 13 6.35 -10.69 5.32
CA VAL A 13 6.66 -11.77 4.39
C VAL A 13 6.91 -11.19 3.00
N SER A 14 7.55 -11.95 2.13
CA SER A 14 7.79 -11.52 0.75
C SER A 14 6.49 -11.30 -0.02
N GLY A 15 5.53 -12.20 0.13
CA GLY A 15 4.36 -12.22 -0.72
C GLY A 15 4.72 -12.53 -2.16
N ARG A 16 3.74 -12.38 -3.05
CA ARG A 16 3.95 -12.60 -4.47
C ARG A 16 3.41 -11.39 -5.24
N ILE A 17 4.28 -10.68 -5.96
CA ILE A 17 3.86 -9.55 -6.77
C ILE A 17 3.07 -10.09 -7.95
N THR A 18 1.78 -9.70 -8.02
CA THR A 18 0.86 -10.16 -9.07
C THR A 18 0.59 -9.09 -10.11
N SER A 19 0.85 -7.82 -9.78
CA SER A 19 0.65 -6.73 -10.71
C SER A 19 1.64 -5.61 -10.38
N THR A 20 2.36 -5.16 -11.40
CA THR A 20 3.40 -4.14 -11.27
C THR A 20 2.85 -2.75 -11.56
N PHE A 21 3.61 -1.72 -11.20
CA PHE A 21 3.26 -0.33 -11.47
C PHE A 21 3.29 -0.05 -12.97
N GLY A 22 2.33 0.74 -13.43
CA GLY A 22 2.28 1.23 -14.80
C GLY A 22 1.14 0.62 -15.61
N TYR A 23 1.23 0.70 -16.93
CA TYR A 23 0.17 0.21 -17.81
C TYR A 23 0.07 -1.31 -17.75
N ARG A 24 -1.16 -1.81 -17.71
CA ARG A 24 -1.47 -3.24 -17.66
C ARG A 24 -2.87 -3.49 -18.22
N LYS A 25 -3.17 -4.76 -18.55
CA LYS A 25 -4.54 -5.16 -18.84
C LYS A 25 -5.35 -5.12 -17.54
N ALA A 26 -6.51 -4.46 -17.56
CA ALA A 26 -7.36 -4.37 -16.37
C ALA A 26 -7.79 -5.78 -15.93
N PRO A 27 -7.55 -6.18 -14.66
CA PRO A 27 -7.86 -7.54 -14.20
C PRO A 27 -9.35 -7.77 -13.91
N THR A 28 -10.13 -6.71 -13.75
CA THR A 28 -11.56 -6.81 -13.46
C THR A 28 -12.24 -5.50 -13.87
N ALA A 29 -13.55 -5.59 -14.10
CA ALA A 29 -14.35 -4.40 -14.40
C ALA A 29 -14.24 -3.38 -13.25
N GLY A 30 -14.02 -2.12 -13.58
CA GLY A 30 -13.83 -1.04 -12.61
C GLY A 30 -12.39 -0.86 -12.14
N ALA A 31 -11.48 -1.80 -12.42
CA ALA A 31 -10.06 -1.65 -12.13
C ALA A 31 -9.38 -0.84 -13.23
N SER A 32 -8.36 -0.09 -12.88
CA SER A 32 -7.61 0.73 -13.83
C SER A 32 -6.67 -0.11 -14.68
N SER A 33 -6.54 0.23 -15.97
CA SER A 33 -5.52 -0.32 -16.83
C SER A 33 -4.15 0.32 -16.60
N TYR A 34 -4.12 1.51 -15.99
CA TYR A 34 -2.87 2.12 -15.49
C TYR A 34 -2.79 1.86 -14.00
N HIS A 35 -1.87 1.01 -13.60
CA HIS A 35 -1.76 0.58 -12.19
C HIS A 35 -0.90 1.57 -11.42
N LYS A 36 -1.48 2.18 -10.41
CA LYS A 36 -0.85 3.26 -9.63
C LYS A 36 -0.06 2.75 -8.42
N GLY A 37 0.21 1.45 -8.36
CA GLY A 37 0.96 0.84 -7.27
C GLY A 37 1.38 -0.57 -7.65
N VAL A 38 1.68 -1.38 -6.64
CA VAL A 38 1.95 -2.81 -6.85
C VAL A 38 0.97 -3.62 -6.04
N ASP A 39 0.55 -4.75 -6.58
CA ASP A 39 -0.31 -5.70 -5.87
C ASP A 39 0.54 -6.86 -5.40
N ILE A 40 0.43 -7.19 -4.12
CA ILE A 40 1.19 -8.24 -3.47
C ILE A 40 0.20 -9.26 -2.89
N ALA A 41 0.17 -10.47 -3.47
CA ALA A 41 -0.71 -11.53 -2.98
C ALA A 41 -0.18 -12.03 -1.65
N VAL A 42 -1.04 -11.98 -0.63
CA VAL A 42 -0.77 -12.48 0.72
C VAL A 42 -2.09 -12.97 1.32
N ASN A 43 -2.01 -13.85 2.30
CA ASN A 43 -3.20 -14.34 2.98
C ASN A 43 -3.90 -13.21 3.71
N THR A 44 -5.23 -13.26 3.72
CA THR A 44 -6.05 -12.33 4.51
C THR A 44 -5.61 -12.38 5.98
N GLY A 45 -5.48 -11.22 6.60
CA GLY A 45 -5.07 -11.11 7.99
C GLY A 45 -3.56 -10.98 8.20
N THR A 46 -2.78 -10.90 7.11
CA THR A 46 -1.35 -10.62 7.21
C THR A 46 -1.15 -9.18 7.69
N ASN A 47 -0.25 -8.97 8.64
CA ASN A 47 0.04 -7.63 9.14
C ASN A 47 0.58 -6.74 8.04
N VAL A 48 0.01 -5.54 7.93
CA VAL A 48 0.49 -4.50 7.02
C VAL A 48 1.32 -3.53 7.84
N LEU A 49 2.52 -3.22 7.39
CA LEU A 49 3.51 -2.45 8.14
C LEU A 49 3.74 -1.10 7.45
N ALA A 50 3.91 -0.05 8.25
CA ALA A 50 4.29 1.25 7.71
C ALA A 50 5.67 1.14 7.05
N CYS A 51 5.80 1.57 5.81
CA CYS A 51 7.06 1.47 5.07
C CYS A 51 8.10 2.47 5.57
N LYS A 52 7.68 3.50 6.27
CA LYS A 52 8.53 4.53 6.86
C LYS A 52 7.73 5.27 7.92
N GLU A 53 8.41 5.89 8.85
CA GLU A 53 7.74 6.75 9.84
C GLU A 53 6.95 7.86 9.16
N GLY A 54 5.90 8.30 9.81
CA GLY A 54 5.08 9.39 9.29
C GLY A 54 3.80 9.57 10.08
N LYS A 55 2.92 10.41 9.54
CA LYS A 55 1.63 10.72 10.15
C LYS A 55 0.52 10.13 9.30
N VAL A 56 -0.40 9.42 9.95
CA VAL A 56 -1.59 8.89 9.26
C VAL A 56 -2.49 10.06 8.90
N VAL A 57 -2.71 10.25 7.61
CA VAL A 57 -3.57 11.33 7.09
C VAL A 57 -4.90 10.83 6.59
N THR A 58 -5.03 9.53 6.32
CA THR A 58 -6.30 8.89 5.96
C THR A 58 -6.35 7.49 6.56
N ALA A 59 -7.51 7.15 7.12
CA ALA A 59 -7.81 5.79 7.60
C ALA A 59 -9.32 5.65 7.43
N ALA A 60 -9.76 5.02 6.32
CA ALA A 60 -11.14 5.09 5.88
C ALA A 60 -11.51 3.90 5.00
N TYR A 61 -12.75 3.90 4.51
CA TYR A 61 -13.25 2.93 3.57
C TYR A 61 -13.77 3.64 2.33
N SER A 62 -13.46 3.12 1.16
CA SER A 62 -14.07 3.54 -0.10
C SER A 62 -14.50 2.31 -0.89
N SER A 63 -15.45 2.49 -1.83
CA SER A 63 -15.94 1.36 -2.62
C SER A 63 -14.86 0.76 -3.53
N SER A 64 -13.85 1.52 -3.92
CA SER A 64 -12.77 1.04 -4.79
C SER A 64 -11.58 0.52 -3.99
N ALA A 65 -11.12 1.27 -2.99
CA ALA A 65 -9.91 0.92 -2.23
C ALA A 65 -10.19 -0.02 -1.06
N GLY A 66 -11.46 -0.20 -0.68
CA GLY A 66 -11.81 -0.92 0.54
C GLY A 66 -11.34 -0.15 1.77
N ASN A 67 -10.99 -0.87 2.83
CA ASN A 67 -10.35 -0.24 3.98
C ASN A 67 -8.92 0.12 3.59
N TYR A 68 -8.53 1.38 3.81
CA TYR A 68 -7.19 1.81 3.41
C TYR A 68 -6.61 2.85 4.37
N VAL A 69 -5.28 2.92 4.36
CA VAL A 69 -4.51 3.85 5.17
C VAL A 69 -3.60 4.65 4.24
N ALA A 70 -3.45 5.94 4.49
CA ALA A 70 -2.47 6.78 3.83
C ALA A 70 -1.59 7.44 4.90
N ILE A 71 -0.28 7.41 4.68
CA ILE A 71 0.71 7.97 5.59
C ILE A 71 1.49 9.05 4.86
N TYR A 72 1.65 10.21 5.50
CA TYR A 72 2.51 11.28 4.99
C TYR A 72 3.88 11.19 5.63
N HIS A 73 4.92 11.10 4.80
CA HIS A 73 6.30 10.90 5.26
C HIS A 73 7.14 12.17 5.24
N GLY A 74 6.55 13.31 4.85
CA GLY A 74 7.31 14.54 4.63
C GLY A 74 7.80 14.65 3.19
N GLY A 75 8.24 15.84 2.80
CA GLY A 75 8.80 16.07 1.46
C GLY A 75 7.84 15.82 0.31
N GLY A 76 6.52 15.86 0.55
CA GLY A 76 5.51 15.58 -0.48
C GLY A 76 5.31 14.11 -0.77
N ILE A 77 5.79 13.20 0.09
CA ILE A 77 5.73 11.76 -0.15
C ILE A 77 4.68 11.11 0.75
N TYR A 78 3.79 10.32 0.14
CA TYR A 78 2.74 9.56 0.82
C TYR A 78 2.85 8.09 0.44
N SER A 79 2.43 7.21 1.35
CA SER A 79 2.23 5.79 1.03
C SER A 79 0.79 5.40 1.29
N TYR A 80 0.26 4.50 0.46
CA TYR A 80 -1.12 4.02 0.53
C TYR A 80 -1.14 2.50 0.64
N TYR A 81 -2.03 1.99 1.49
CA TYR A 81 -2.17 0.56 1.79
C TYR A 81 -3.66 0.24 1.68
N MET A 82 -4.06 -0.47 0.64
CA MET A 82 -5.48 -0.65 0.27
C MET A 82 -5.93 -2.09 0.35
N HIS A 83 -7.24 -2.27 0.33
CA HIS A 83 -7.95 -3.56 0.35
C HIS A 83 -7.74 -4.31 1.66
N CYS A 84 -7.52 -3.59 2.75
CA CYS A 84 -7.30 -4.16 4.07
C CYS A 84 -8.60 -4.75 4.64
N SER A 85 -8.46 -5.81 5.45
CA SER A 85 -9.59 -6.38 6.17
C SER A 85 -9.89 -5.61 7.45
N GLN A 86 -8.86 -5.02 8.06
CA GLN A 86 -8.99 -4.31 9.32
C GLN A 86 -7.94 -3.21 9.39
N LEU A 87 -8.31 -2.04 9.92
CA LEU A 87 -7.37 -0.95 10.18
C LEU A 87 -6.94 -1.01 11.64
N LYS A 88 -5.66 -0.77 11.91
CA LYS A 88 -5.05 -0.80 13.25
C LYS A 88 -4.54 0.56 13.68
N THR A 89 -4.84 1.60 12.91
CA THR A 89 -4.43 2.96 13.22
C THR A 89 -5.56 3.92 12.83
N SER A 90 -5.40 5.20 13.14
CA SER A 90 -6.40 6.22 12.85
C SER A 90 -5.74 7.52 12.45
N VAL A 91 -6.52 8.42 11.83
CA VAL A 91 -6.05 9.73 11.38
C VAL A 91 -5.44 10.50 12.54
N GLY A 92 -4.31 11.13 12.29
CA GLY A 92 -3.58 11.95 13.26
C GLY A 92 -2.51 11.21 14.05
N LYS A 93 -2.47 9.88 13.98
CA LYS A 93 -1.48 9.09 14.69
C LYS A 93 -0.13 9.15 13.99
N HIS A 94 0.93 9.27 14.78
CA HIS A 94 2.30 9.06 14.31
C HIS A 94 2.57 7.56 14.33
N VAL A 95 3.22 7.06 13.27
CA VAL A 95 3.62 5.66 13.16
C VAL A 95 5.11 5.57 12.85
N GLU A 96 5.74 4.52 13.36
CA GLU A 96 7.15 4.24 13.11
C GLU A 96 7.29 3.28 11.93
N LYS A 97 8.46 3.28 11.29
CA LYS A 97 8.78 2.32 10.25
C LYS A 97 8.65 0.90 10.80
N GLY A 98 7.91 0.03 10.10
CA GLY A 98 7.67 -1.34 10.52
C GLY A 98 6.54 -1.53 11.52
N GLN A 99 5.88 -0.45 11.94
CA GLN A 99 4.73 -0.57 12.84
C GLN A 99 3.53 -1.16 12.11
N VAL A 100 2.78 -2.05 12.78
CA VAL A 100 1.55 -2.62 12.22
C VAL A 100 0.49 -1.52 12.15
N ILE A 101 -0.06 -1.30 10.95
CA ILE A 101 -1.08 -0.27 10.72
C ILE A 101 -2.40 -0.83 10.23
N ALA A 102 -2.41 -2.09 9.78
CA ALA A 102 -3.63 -2.72 9.25
C ALA A 102 -3.39 -4.22 9.13
N ARG A 103 -4.43 -4.94 8.71
CA ARG A 103 -4.33 -6.34 8.27
C ARG A 103 -4.83 -6.42 6.84
N SER A 104 -4.14 -7.21 6.03
CA SER A 104 -4.48 -7.38 4.62
C SER A 104 -5.81 -8.09 4.43
N GLY A 105 -6.40 -7.92 3.26
CA GLY A 105 -7.69 -8.53 2.94
C GLY A 105 -7.98 -8.48 1.46
N SER A 106 -9.25 -8.30 1.13
CA SER A 106 -9.75 -8.25 -0.26
C SER A 106 -10.95 -7.33 -0.37
N THR A 107 -11.00 -6.29 0.45
CA THR A 107 -12.12 -5.33 0.44
C THR A 107 -12.01 -4.34 -0.71
N GLY A 108 -13.13 -3.77 -1.13
CA GLY A 108 -13.17 -2.88 -2.28
C GLY A 108 -13.15 -3.65 -3.60
N ILE A 109 -12.62 -3.04 -4.66
CA ILE A 109 -12.49 -3.70 -5.97
C ILE A 109 -11.25 -4.57 -5.95
N SER A 110 -11.44 -5.87 -5.73
CA SER A 110 -10.35 -6.83 -5.59
C SER A 110 -10.79 -8.20 -6.09
N THR A 111 -9.89 -8.90 -6.78
CA THR A 111 -10.14 -10.24 -7.30
C THR A 111 -9.71 -11.35 -6.34
N GLY A 112 -9.11 -11.01 -5.21
CA GLY A 112 -8.66 -11.99 -4.21
C GLY A 112 -7.73 -11.33 -3.20
N PRO A 113 -7.32 -12.07 -2.16
CA PRO A 113 -6.51 -11.52 -1.07
C PRO A 113 -5.18 -10.96 -1.57
N HIS A 114 -4.98 -9.67 -1.35
CA HIS A 114 -3.72 -8.99 -1.70
C HIS A 114 -3.63 -7.64 -0.99
N LEU A 115 -2.42 -7.10 -0.93
CA LEU A 115 -2.19 -5.72 -0.54
C LEU A 115 -1.91 -4.90 -1.80
N HIS A 116 -2.65 -3.82 -2.00
CA HIS A 116 -2.29 -2.79 -2.99
C HIS A 116 -1.46 -1.74 -2.27
N PHE A 117 -0.19 -1.62 -2.64
CA PHE A 117 0.75 -0.70 -2.04
C PHE A 117 1.14 0.36 -3.07
N ALA A 118 0.93 1.64 -2.74
CA ALA A 118 1.20 2.73 -3.66
C ALA A 118 2.04 3.80 -2.98
N MET A 119 2.82 4.52 -3.78
CA MET A 119 3.60 5.69 -3.35
C MET A 119 3.19 6.87 -4.20
N TYR A 120 3.08 8.04 -3.55
CA TYR A 120 2.66 9.28 -4.19
C TYR A 120 3.68 10.35 -3.82
N LYS A 121 4.23 11.02 -4.82
CA LYS A 121 5.27 12.04 -4.59
C LYS A 121 4.99 13.28 -5.42
N SER A 122 4.85 14.42 -4.74
CA SER A 122 4.74 15.74 -5.39
C SER A 122 3.70 15.79 -6.49
N GLY A 123 2.50 15.22 -6.21
CA GLY A 123 1.37 15.29 -7.12
C GLY A 123 1.22 14.10 -8.07
N ASN A 124 2.13 13.13 -8.06
CA ASN A 124 2.05 11.98 -8.97
C ASN A 124 2.30 10.66 -8.24
N TYR A 125 1.61 9.60 -8.68
CA TYR A 125 1.95 8.25 -8.24
C TYR A 125 3.28 7.86 -8.89
N VAL A 126 4.12 7.18 -8.10
CA VAL A 126 5.44 6.74 -8.54
C VAL A 126 5.58 5.25 -8.27
N ASN A 127 6.53 4.61 -8.95
CA ASN A 127 6.74 3.16 -8.78
C ASN A 127 7.27 2.87 -7.38
N PRO A 128 6.48 2.15 -6.54
CA PRO A 128 6.92 1.84 -5.18
C PRO A 128 8.21 1.04 -5.13
N MET A 129 8.51 0.27 -6.17
CA MET A 129 9.71 -0.57 -6.19
C MET A 129 11.00 0.23 -6.30
N TYR A 130 10.90 1.56 -6.53
CA TYR A 130 12.06 2.44 -6.41
C TYR A 130 12.38 2.78 -4.95
N TYR A 131 11.47 2.48 -4.02
CA TYR A 131 11.59 2.87 -2.61
C TYR A 131 11.74 1.67 -1.69
N VAL A 132 11.13 0.53 -2.02
CA VAL A 132 11.14 -0.67 -1.20
C VAL A 132 11.74 -1.83 -1.99
N LYS A 133 12.24 -2.82 -1.26
CA LYS A 133 12.80 -4.04 -1.86
C LYS A 133 12.08 -5.25 -1.30
N GLN A 134 11.59 -6.12 -2.20
CA GLN A 134 10.97 -7.37 -1.79
C GLN A 134 12.04 -8.29 -1.18
N PRO A 135 11.81 -8.77 0.05
CA PRO A 135 12.78 -9.66 0.71
C PRO A 135 12.80 -11.07 0.14
#